data_11f6f6e99bd1d312aa82545af6fe40b1
#
_entry.id   11f6f6e99bd1d312aa82545af6fe40b1
#
_cell.length_a   1.000
_cell.length_b   1.000
_cell.length_c   1.000
_cell.angle_alpha   90.00
_cell.angle_beta   90.00
_cell.angle_gamma   90.00
#
_symmetry.space_group_name_H-M   'P 1'
#
loop_
_entity.id
_entity.type
_entity.pdbx_description
1 polymer ?
#
loop_
_entity_poly.entity_id
_entity_poly.type
_entity_poly.pdbx_seq_one_letter_code
_entity_poly.pdbx_strand_id
1 'polypeptide(L)'
;QKYKPHDQQVYLIVEGKDDIAYYTCISVRYCKFANSEIICANNRDNVIRAYDSTDWNVFSKDRVFFFVDRDLSDITGEHTPVSQNVYITDDYSIENSLFNEQLLFTTLKVFCGLNDLNDEEIEVLSNLYQTAQAAHAQVFLPIMSWILCWRMNKASCNLNNLNSGNFFRISQGLFELKDEYRVDGAIESVIHSSCGVQYIPMDISRFSEKIISHGGIQKYIRGKYVRAFFVKFLNSIVESLPAILPGRSKPRTIVTFGQGNIL
;
A
#
# COMPACT_ATOMS: atom_id res chain seq x y z
N GLN A 1 -18.33 15.57 -18.92
CA GLN A 1 -17.86 16.89 -18.52
C GLN A 1 -16.92 17.41 -19.62
N LYS A 2 -17.06 18.65 -20.05
CA LYS A 2 -16.24 19.19 -21.14
C LYS A 2 -15.07 19.98 -20.54
N TYR A 3 -13.84 19.64 -20.96
CA TYR A 3 -12.66 20.45 -20.70
C TYR A 3 -12.90 21.91 -21.17
N LYS A 4 -12.59 22.87 -20.29
CA LYS A 4 -12.72 24.29 -20.60
C LYS A 4 -11.32 24.92 -20.65
N PRO A 5 -10.82 25.33 -21.83
CA PRO A 5 -9.46 25.84 -22.00
C PRO A 5 -9.14 27.06 -21.12
N HIS A 6 -10.11 27.87 -20.79
CA HIS A 6 -9.96 29.12 -20.03
C HIS A 6 -10.24 28.99 -18.53
N ASP A 7 -10.61 27.79 -18.05
CA ASP A 7 -10.86 27.53 -16.65
C ASP A 7 -9.53 27.19 -15.95
N GLN A 8 -9.37 27.57 -14.69
CA GLN A 8 -8.19 27.22 -13.89
C GLN A 8 -8.29 25.81 -13.26
N GLN A 9 -9.21 25.00 -13.74
CA GLN A 9 -9.45 23.66 -13.24
C GLN A 9 -8.30 22.71 -13.59
N VAL A 10 -7.81 21.96 -12.61
CA VAL A 10 -6.82 20.87 -12.79
C VAL A 10 -7.54 19.54 -12.78
N TYR A 11 -7.14 18.66 -13.67
CA TYR A 11 -7.69 17.30 -13.81
C TYR A 11 -6.66 16.28 -13.36
N LEU A 12 -7.03 15.44 -12.40
CA LEU A 12 -6.22 14.36 -11.87
C LEU A 12 -6.88 13.03 -12.27
N ILE A 13 -6.22 12.24 -13.10
CA ILE A 13 -6.71 10.95 -13.56
C ILE A 13 -6.03 9.87 -12.71
N VAL A 14 -6.82 9.07 -11.96
CA VAL A 14 -6.37 8.07 -11.00
C VAL A 14 -6.90 6.68 -11.34
N GLU A 15 -6.24 5.64 -10.83
CA GLU A 15 -6.62 4.25 -11.13
C GLU A 15 -7.90 3.80 -10.43
N GLY A 16 -8.02 4.08 -9.14
CA GLY A 16 -9.05 3.52 -8.28
C GLY A 16 -9.94 4.55 -7.61
N LYS A 17 -11.05 4.08 -7.06
CA LYS A 17 -11.96 4.93 -6.27
C LYS A 17 -11.34 5.34 -4.94
N ASP A 18 -10.50 4.49 -4.36
CA ASP A 18 -9.83 4.76 -3.09
C ASP A 18 -8.78 5.87 -3.24
N ASP A 19 -8.19 6.02 -4.44
CA ASP A 19 -7.23 7.07 -4.78
C ASP A 19 -7.84 8.46 -4.75
N ILE A 20 -9.15 8.57 -5.02
CA ILE A 20 -9.86 9.85 -5.06
C ILE A 20 -9.70 10.59 -3.74
N ALA A 21 -9.92 9.92 -2.61
CA ALA A 21 -9.82 10.55 -1.29
C ALA A 21 -8.39 11.05 -1.01
N TYR A 22 -7.39 10.22 -1.32
CA TYR A 22 -5.98 10.54 -1.11
C TYR A 22 -5.55 11.75 -1.94
N TYR A 23 -5.77 11.71 -3.26
CA TYR A 23 -5.36 12.79 -4.15
C TYR A 23 -6.20 14.06 -3.97
N THR A 24 -7.44 13.95 -3.47
CA THR A 24 -8.23 15.14 -3.05
C THR A 24 -7.52 15.85 -1.90
N CYS A 25 -7.11 15.14 -0.87
CA CYS A 25 -6.39 15.73 0.27
C CYS A 25 -5.09 16.40 -0.18
N ILE A 26 -4.32 15.75 -1.07
CA ILE A 26 -3.08 16.32 -1.62
C ILE A 26 -3.38 17.56 -2.47
N SER A 27 -4.36 17.52 -3.35
CA SER A 27 -4.70 18.64 -4.24
C SER A 27 -5.13 19.88 -3.45
N VAL A 28 -5.95 19.70 -2.43
CA VAL A 28 -6.40 20.80 -1.55
C VAL A 28 -5.21 21.41 -0.78
N ARG A 29 -4.28 20.59 -0.33
CA ARG A 29 -3.16 21.04 0.51
C ARG A 29 -2.03 21.71 -0.29
N TYR A 30 -1.72 21.21 -1.48
CA TYR A 30 -0.53 21.58 -2.23
C TYR A 30 -0.80 22.29 -3.56
N CYS A 31 -1.97 22.06 -4.17
CA CYS A 31 -2.32 22.76 -5.39
C CYS A 31 -2.88 24.14 -5.05
N LYS A 32 -2.22 25.20 -5.52
CA LYS A 32 -2.71 26.57 -5.43
C LYS A 32 -3.96 26.82 -6.29
N PHE A 33 -4.43 25.80 -7.02
CA PHE A 33 -5.60 25.87 -7.88
C PHE A 33 -6.86 25.58 -7.06
N ALA A 34 -7.79 26.52 -7.05
CA ALA A 34 -9.01 26.44 -6.27
C ALA A 34 -9.94 25.29 -6.64
N ASN A 35 -9.76 24.69 -7.84
CA ASN A 35 -10.65 23.66 -8.39
C ASN A 35 -9.84 22.51 -8.99
N SER A 36 -9.76 21.38 -8.30
CA SER A 36 -9.31 20.13 -8.89
C SER A 36 -10.48 19.19 -9.12
N GLU A 37 -10.47 18.49 -10.24
CA GLU A 37 -11.40 17.40 -10.56
C GLU A 37 -10.64 16.10 -10.65
N ILE A 38 -11.05 15.10 -9.87
CA ILE A 38 -10.42 13.79 -9.87
C ILE A 38 -11.30 12.81 -10.63
N ILE A 39 -10.71 12.18 -11.63
CA ILE A 39 -11.38 11.25 -12.54
C ILE A 39 -10.83 9.85 -12.30
N CYS A 40 -11.68 8.93 -11.85
CA CYS A 40 -11.33 7.52 -11.70
C CYS A 40 -11.41 6.81 -13.05
N ALA A 41 -10.28 6.27 -13.51
CA ALA A 41 -10.20 5.51 -14.76
C ALA A 41 -10.51 4.01 -14.57
N ASN A 42 -10.68 3.54 -13.33
CA ASN A 42 -11.00 2.17 -12.88
C ASN A 42 -9.85 1.15 -12.95
N ASN A 43 -8.77 1.41 -13.65
CA ASN A 43 -7.56 0.59 -13.65
C ASN A 43 -6.40 1.33 -14.33
N ARG A 44 -5.18 0.78 -14.17
CA ARG A 44 -3.95 1.31 -14.72
C ARG A 44 -3.98 1.46 -16.24
N ASP A 45 -4.45 0.44 -16.97
CA ASP A 45 -4.47 0.46 -18.43
C ASP A 45 -5.34 1.59 -18.97
N ASN A 46 -6.42 1.92 -18.27
CA ASN A 46 -7.27 3.04 -18.65
C ASN A 46 -6.60 4.39 -18.40
N VAL A 47 -5.82 4.53 -17.32
CA VAL A 47 -5.02 5.74 -17.06
C VAL A 47 -3.99 5.93 -18.18
N ILE A 48 -3.26 4.87 -18.53
CA ILE A 48 -2.25 4.91 -19.60
C ILE A 48 -2.91 5.22 -20.94
N ARG A 49 -4.02 4.56 -21.29
CA ARG A 49 -4.77 4.86 -22.53
C ARG A 49 -5.31 6.29 -22.56
N ALA A 50 -5.76 6.82 -21.42
CA ALA A 50 -6.18 8.21 -21.34
C ALA A 50 -5.02 9.16 -21.62
N TYR A 51 -3.82 8.88 -21.06
CA TYR A 51 -2.61 9.65 -21.35
C TYR A 51 -2.25 9.59 -22.84
N ASP A 52 -2.18 8.40 -23.42
CA ASP A 52 -1.78 8.18 -24.83
C ASP A 52 -2.75 8.83 -25.83
N SER A 53 -4.04 8.89 -25.46
CA SER A 53 -5.09 9.51 -26.29
C SER A 53 -5.29 11.00 -26.03
N THR A 54 -4.53 11.61 -25.13
CA THR A 54 -4.67 13.02 -24.80
C THR A 54 -4.07 13.90 -25.92
N ASP A 55 -4.91 14.71 -26.57
CA ASP A 55 -4.45 15.73 -27.52
C ASP A 55 -3.91 16.95 -26.78
N TRP A 56 -2.58 17.02 -26.66
CA TRP A 56 -1.88 18.11 -25.99
C TRP A 56 -1.93 19.46 -26.73
N ASN A 57 -2.53 19.54 -27.90
CA ASN A 57 -2.86 20.81 -28.55
C ASN A 57 -4.17 21.39 -27.97
N VAL A 58 -5.03 20.54 -27.43
CA VAL A 58 -6.31 20.91 -26.81
C VAL A 58 -6.18 21.03 -25.31
N PHE A 59 -5.46 20.07 -24.68
CA PHE A 59 -5.30 19.98 -23.22
C PHE A 59 -3.97 20.60 -22.77
N SER A 60 -4.00 21.47 -21.76
CA SER A 60 -2.78 22.04 -21.19
C SER A 60 -2.04 21.03 -20.34
N LYS A 61 -0.72 20.89 -20.56
CA LYS A 61 0.17 20.05 -19.75
C LYS A 61 0.24 20.51 -18.28
N ASP A 62 -0.05 21.77 -17.99
CA ASP A 62 -0.02 22.30 -16.63
C ASP A 62 -1.30 21.97 -15.84
N ARG A 63 -2.26 21.30 -16.46
CA ARG A 63 -3.59 21.11 -15.88
C ARG A 63 -4.12 19.69 -15.93
N VAL A 64 -3.43 18.75 -16.56
CA VAL A 64 -3.87 17.35 -16.66
C VAL A 64 -2.74 16.46 -16.17
N PHE A 65 -2.98 15.68 -15.13
CA PHE A 65 -2.01 14.81 -14.52
C PHE A 65 -2.58 13.39 -14.34
N PHE A 66 -1.72 12.40 -14.49
CA PHE A 66 -2.06 10.99 -14.43
C PHE A 66 -1.30 10.33 -13.31
N PHE A 67 -1.99 9.52 -12.51
CA PHE A 67 -1.42 8.86 -11.35
C PHE A 67 -1.59 7.36 -11.51
N VAL A 68 -0.50 6.65 -11.45
CA VAL A 68 -0.45 5.19 -11.59
C VAL A 68 0.34 4.57 -10.46
N ASP A 69 -0.15 3.44 -9.98
CA ASP A 69 0.59 2.63 -9.04
C ASP A 69 1.77 1.95 -9.74
N ARG A 70 2.90 1.84 -9.04
CA ARG A 70 4.07 1.13 -9.56
C ARG A 70 3.75 -0.34 -9.76
N ASP A 71 3.02 -0.95 -8.81
CA ASP A 71 2.80 -2.39 -8.77
C ASP A 71 4.13 -3.17 -8.88
N LEU A 72 4.22 -4.05 -9.88
CA LEU A 72 5.43 -4.79 -10.25
C LEU A 72 5.94 -4.39 -11.65
N SER A 73 5.46 -3.27 -12.20
CA SER A 73 5.63 -2.92 -13.61
C SER A 73 7.08 -2.72 -14.03
N ASP A 74 7.90 -2.17 -13.16
CA ASP A 74 9.35 -1.98 -13.43
C ASP A 74 10.13 -3.30 -13.41
N ILE A 75 9.63 -4.34 -12.72
CA ILE A 75 10.20 -5.68 -12.75
C ILE A 75 9.68 -6.51 -13.93
N THR A 76 8.40 -6.36 -14.26
CA THR A 76 7.77 -7.09 -15.36
C THR A 76 8.05 -6.48 -16.72
N GLY A 77 8.52 -5.23 -16.78
CA GLY A 77 8.76 -4.48 -18.02
C GLY A 77 7.47 -3.97 -18.65
N GLU A 78 6.39 -3.84 -17.88
CA GLU A 78 5.16 -3.24 -18.35
C GLU A 78 5.37 -1.76 -18.67
N HIS A 79 4.86 -1.34 -19.85
CA HIS A 79 5.01 0.03 -20.27
C HIS A 79 4.29 1.01 -19.34
N THR A 80 5.01 2.06 -18.96
CA THR A 80 4.43 3.25 -18.32
C THR A 80 5.04 4.47 -18.99
N PRO A 81 4.21 5.42 -19.45
CA PRO A 81 4.71 6.65 -20.06
C PRO A 81 5.63 7.43 -19.11
N VAL A 82 6.79 7.84 -19.61
CA VAL A 82 7.71 8.71 -18.87
C VAL A 82 7.42 10.16 -19.27
N SER A 83 6.77 10.90 -18.37
CA SER A 83 6.37 12.29 -18.61
C SER A 83 6.22 13.02 -17.28
N GLN A 84 6.45 14.33 -17.29
CA GLN A 84 6.17 15.17 -16.12
C GLN A 84 4.69 15.21 -15.71
N ASN A 85 3.80 14.75 -16.59
CA ASN A 85 2.36 14.65 -16.33
C ASN A 85 1.92 13.29 -15.80
N VAL A 86 2.85 12.33 -15.72
CA VAL A 86 2.58 10.98 -15.18
C VAL A 86 3.38 10.80 -13.90
N TYR A 87 2.69 10.65 -12.78
CA TYR A 87 3.28 10.25 -11.52
C TYR A 87 3.13 8.74 -11.32
N ILE A 88 4.23 8.10 -11.05
CA ILE A 88 4.26 6.68 -10.66
C ILE A 88 4.61 6.64 -9.18
N THR A 89 3.86 5.91 -8.37
CA THR A 89 4.15 5.80 -6.93
C THR A 89 5.58 5.29 -6.70
N ASP A 90 6.24 5.76 -5.65
CA ASP A 90 7.62 5.38 -5.32
C ASP A 90 7.74 3.91 -4.93
N ASP A 91 6.72 3.40 -4.24
CA ASP A 91 6.56 2.01 -3.86
C ASP A 91 5.41 1.36 -4.64
N TYR A 92 5.00 0.15 -4.26
CA TYR A 92 3.96 -0.63 -4.94
C TYR A 92 2.70 0.18 -5.23
N SER A 93 2.21 0.96 -4.26
CA SER A 93 1.03 1.81 -4.37
C SER A 93 1.05 2.91 -3.30
N ILE A 94 0.07 3.82 -3.33
CA ILE A 94 -0.04 4.93 -2.36
C ILE A 94 -0.12 4.46 -0.92
N GLU A 95 -0.69 3.28 -0.65
CA GLU A 95 -0.79 2.74 0.70
C GLU A 95 0.58 2.51 1.34
N ASN A 96 1.60 2.15 0.55
CA ASN A 96 2.95 1.96 1.07
C ASN A 96 3.52 3.28 1.64
N SER A 97 3.28 4.39 0.94
CA SER A 97 3.71 5.71 1.40
C SER A 97 2.87 6.21 2.57
N LEU A 98 1.59 5.82 2.64
CA LEU A 98 0.65 6.28 3.67
C LEU A 98 0.83 5.51 4.99
N PHE A 99 0.86 4.16 4.95
CA PHE A 99 0.91 3.31 6.13
C PHE A 99 2.34 3.10 6.62
N ASN A 100 2.92 4.14 7.18
CA ASN A 100 4.29 4.20 7.67
C ASN A 100 4.34 4.55 9.17
N GLU A 101 5.55 4.59 9.71
CA GLU A 101 5.81 4.93 11.11
C GLU A 101 5.33 6.34 11.50
N GLN A 102 5.39 7.31 10.58
CA GLN A 102 4.90 8.65 10.83
C GLN A 102 3.40 8.68 11.04
N LEU A 103 2.64 7.90 10.24
CA LEU A 103 1.20 7.75 10.44
C LEU A 103 0.90 7.05 11.77
N LEU A 104 1.71 6.06 12.17
CA LEU A 104 1.56 5.40 13.47
C LEU A 104 1.60 6.43 14.60
N PHE A 105 2.67 7.21 14.70
CA PHE A 105 2.81 8.21 15.76
C PHE A 105 1.75 9.32 15.68
N THR A 106 1.38 9.75 14.48
CA THR A 106 0.29 10.70 14.28
C THR A 106 -1.02 10.14 14.82
N THR A 107 -1.32 8.88 14.53
CA THR A 107 -2.54 8.21 14.99
C THR A 107 -2.54 8.05 16.51
N LEU A 108 -1.43 7.61 17.09
CA LEU A 108 -1.29 7.47 18.55
C LEU A 108 -1.50 8.83 19.26
N LYS A 109 -0.94 9.89 18.72
CA LYS A 109 -1.11 11.26 19.27
C LYS A 109 -2.53 11.78 19.13
N VAL A 110 -3.06 11.79 17.90
CA VAL A 110 -4.31 12.49 17.60
C VAL A 110 -5.54 11.71 18.06
N PHE A 111 -5.55 10.40 17.85
CA PHE A 111 -6.73 9.56 18.10
C PHE A 111 -6.65 8.77 19.41
N CYS A 112 -5.45 8.42 19.87
CA CYS A 112 -5.29 7.69 21.11
C CYS A 112 -4.91 8.58 22.32
N GLY A 113 -4.73 9.89 22.10
CA GLY A 113 -4.44 10.85 23.16
C GLY A 113 -3.04 10.75 23.76
N LEU A 114 -2.08 10.13 23.04
CA LEU A 114 -0.69 9.95 23.48
C LEU A 114 0.19 11.12 23.01
N ASN A 115 -0.19 12.35 23.44
CA ASN A 115 0.51 13.58 23.03
C ASN A 115 1.84 13.79 23.77
N ASP A 116 2.04 13.11 24.89
CA ASP A 116 3.12 13.31 25.87
C ASP A 116 4.09 12.13 25.91
N LEU A 117 4.23 11.37 24.81
CA LEU A 117 5.25 10.36 24.70
C LEU A 117 6.64 11.00 24.81
N ASN A 118 7.50 10.47 25.69
CA ASN A 118 8.90 10.88 25.80
C ASN A 118 9.77 10.14 24.76
N ASP A 119 11.04 10.54 24.63
CA ASP A 119 11.95 9.99 23.62
C ASP A 119 12.20 8.49 23.80
N GLU A 120 12.27 7.98 25.02
CA GLU A 120 12.46 6.55 25.29
C GLU A 120 11.24 5.73 24.86
N GLU A 121 10.04 6.23 25.13
CA GLU A 121 8.79 5.58 24.71
C GLU A 121 8.63 5.58 23.18
N ILE A 122 9.02 6.68 22.54
CA ILE A 122 9.05 6.78 21.07
C ILE A 122 10.03 5.75 20.51
N GLU A 123 11.23 5.63 21.08
CA GLU A 123 12.23 4.68 20.64
C GLU A 123 11.74 3.22 20.79
N VAL A 124 11.10 2.88 21.91
CA VAL A 124 10.51 1.55 22.12
C VAL A 124 9.48 1.22 21.06
N LEU A 125 8.54 2.13 20.79
CA LEU A 125 7.48 1.91 19.80
C LEU A 125 8.05 1.85 18.37
N SER A 126 9.04 2.68 18.06
CA SER A 126 9.75 2.69 16.78
C SER A 126 10.45 1.35 16.52
N ASN A 127 11.21 0.86 17.51
CA ASN A 127 11.92 -0.41 17.41
C ASN A 127 10.96 -1.59 17.23
N LEU A 128 9.82 -1.60 17.95
CA LEU A 128 8.77 -2.60 17.75
C LEU A 128 8.19 -2.56 16.34
N TYR A 129 7.89 -1.35 15.83
CA TYR A 129 7.35 -1.19 14.48
C TYR A 129 8.31 -1.69 13.41
N GLN A 130 9.57 -1.27 13.46
CA GLN A 130 10.61 -1.65 12.50
C GLN A 130 10.88 -3.15 12.52
N THR A 131 10.96 -3.75 13.72
CA THR A 131 11.15 -5.19 13.88
C THR A 131 9.97 -5.98 13.31
N ALA A 132 8.74 -5.57 13.63
CA ALA A 132 7.54 -6.23 13.10
C ALA A 132 7.40 -6.05 11.58
N GLN A 133 7.75 -4.87 11.05
CA GLN A 133 7.76 -4.60 9.61
C GLN A 133 8.78 -5.46 8.87
N ALA A 134 9.98 -5.64 9.43
CA ALA A 134 11.01 -6.51 8.86
C ALA A 134 10.55 -7.98 8.84
N ALA A 135 9.94 -8.46 9.92
CA ALA A 135 9.39 -9.82 9.98
C ALA A 135 8.22 -10.02 8.99
N HIS A 136 7.33 -9.03 8.87
CA HIS A 136 6.27 -9.02 7.85
C HIS A 136 6.86 -9.11 6.45
N ALA A 137 7.88 -8.32 6.14
CA ALA A 137 8.54 -8.32 4.84
C ALA A 137 9.15 -9.68 4.49
N GLN A 138 9.78 -10.37 5.44
CA GLN A 138 10.33 -11.71 5.24
C GLN A 138 9.25 -12.74 4.88
N VAL A 139 8.11 -12.71 5.58
CA VAL A 139 6.96 -13.61 5.29
C VAL A 139 6.34 -13.31 3.92
N PHE A 140 6.32 -12.03 3.52
CA PHE A 140 5.68 -11.62 2.27
C PHE A 140 6.59 -11.70 1.03
N LEU A 141 7.90 -11.87 1.19
CA LEU A 141 8.80 -12.04 0.04
C LEU A 141 8.41 -13.26 -0.84
N PRO A 142 8.22 -14.48 -0.32
CA PRO A 142 7.78 -15.61 -1.15
C PRO A 142 6.40 -15.38 -1.76
N ILE A 143 5.46 -14.75 -1.04
CA ILE A 143 4.12 -14.44 -1.56
C ILE A 143 4.21 -13.51 -2.77
N MET A 144 4.97 -12.42 -2.65
CA MET A 144 5.16 -11.48 -3.75
C MET A 144 5.96 -12.08 -4.90
N SER A 145 6.85 -13.02 -4.62
CA SER A 145 7.58 -13.78 -5.65
C SER A 145 6.65 -14.66 -6.48
N TRP A 146 5.69 -15.33 -5.86
CA TRP A 146 4.62 -16.02 -6.58
C TRP A 146 3.76 -15.08 -7.41
N ILE A 147 3.36 -13.94 -6.85
CA ILE A 147 2.59 -12.93 -7.60
C ILE A 147 3.38 -12.42 -8.81
N LEU A 148 4.67 -12.14 -8.63
CA LEU A 148 5.55 -11.76 -9.74
C LEU A 148 5.64 -12.86 -10.80
N CYS A 149 5.81 -14.11 -10.36
CA CYS A 149 5.82 -15.27 -11.25
C CYS A 149 4.53 -15.35 -12.08
N TRP A 150 3.36 -15.19 -11.45
CA TRP A 150 2.08 -15.21 -12.15
C TRP A 150 1.95 -14.05 -13.15
N ARG A 151 2.35 -12.84 -12.76
CA ARG A 151 2.34 -11.67 -13.65
C ARG A 151 3.23 -11.90 -14.87
N MET A 152 4.47 -12.35 -14.68
CA MET A 152 5.39 -12.59 -15.78
C MET A 152 4.93 -13.73 -16.72
N ASN A 153 4.21 -14.72 -16.21
CA ASN A 153 3.65 -15.80 -16.98
C ASN A 153 2.21 -15.53 -17.48
N LYS A 154 1.71 -14.31 -17.28
CA LYS A 154 0.34 -13.88 -17.66
C LYS A 154 -0.76 -14.80 -17.11
N ALA A 155 -0.54 -15.39 -15.95
CA ALA A 155 -1.54 -16.20 -15.29
C ALA A 155 -2.69 -15.33 -14.80
N SER A 156 -3.92 -15.81 -15.02
CA SER A 156 -5.11 -15.15 -14.45
C SER A 156 -5.16 -15.42 -12.95
N CYS A 157 -5.01 -14.40 -12.13
CA CYS A 157 -5.08 -14.51 -10.68
C CYS A 157 -5.95 -13.40 -10.07
N ASN A 158 -6.76 -13.76 -9.08
CA ASN A 158 -7.56 -12.78 -8.35
C ASN A 158 -6.99 -12.52 -6.95
N LEU A 159 -6.09 -11.54 -6.88
CA LEU A 159 -5.44 -11.14 -5.62
C LEU A 159 -6.40 -10.56 -4.58
N ASN A 160 -7.62 -10.17 -4.94
CA ASN A 160 -8.60 -9.64 -4.00
C ASN A 160 -9.20 -10.74 -3.09
N ASN A 161 -9.12 -11.99 -3.52
CA ASN A 161 -9.55 -13.13 -2.71
C ASN A 161 -8.55 -13.49 -1.60
N LEU A 162 -7.32 -12.97 -1.68
CA LEU A 162 -6.29 -13.24 -0.68
C LEU A 162 -6.40 -12.30 0.50
N ASN A 163 -6.87 -12.79 1.63
CA ASN A 163 -6.85 -12.06 2.89
C ASN A 163 -5.50 -12.27 3.60
N SER A 164 -4.55 -11.40 3.30
CA SER A 164 -3.18 -11.46 3.84
C SER A 164 -3.11 -11.37 5.37
N GLY A 165 -4.07 -10.70 5.99
CA GLY A 165 -4.17 -10.60 7.44
C GLY A 165 -4.41 -11.95 8.15
N ASN A 166 -4.83 -12.98 7.41
CA ASN A 166 -5.04 -14.30 8.01
C ASN A 166 -3.73 -15.02 8.32
N PHE A 167 -2.63 -14.70 7.66
CA PHE A 167 -1.35 -15.40 7.82
C PHE A 167 -0.68 -15.15 9.17
N PHE A 168 -0.89 -13.98 9.77
CA PHE A 168 -0.14 -13.54 10.92
C PHE A 168 -1.03 -12.94 12.02
N ARG A 169 -0.49 -12.87 13.22
CA ARG A 169 -0.98 -12.08 14.33
C ARG A 169 0.09 -11.12 14.80
N ILE A 170 -0.33 -10.04 15.45
CA ILE A 170 0.57 -9.13 16.14
C ILE A 170 0.06 -9.01 17.57
N SER A 171 0.93 -9.27 18.54
CA SER A 171 0.63 -9.20 19.97
C SER A 171 1.73 -8.41 20.67
N GLN A 172 1.38 -7.40 21.45
CA GLN A 172 2.33 -6.50 22.10
C GLN A 172 3.39 -5.90 21.17
N GLY A 173 2.97 -5.60 19.91
CA GLY A 173 3.87 -5.12 18.87
C GLY A 173 4.74 -6.20 18.20
N LEU A 174 4.69 -7.45 18.64
CA LEU A 174 5.47 -8.55 18.07
C LEU A 174 4.70 -9.24 16.95
N PHE A 175 5.34 -9.34 15.79
CA PHE A 175 4.81 -10.06 14.64
C PHE A 175 5.05 -11.56 14.78
N GLU A 176 4.01 -12.35 14.52
CA GLU A 176 4.09 -13.80 14.52
C GLU A 176 3.34 -14.39 13.34
N LEU A 177 4.01 -15.24 12.56
CA LEU A 177 3.34 -16.12 11.61
C LEU A 177 2.52 -17.15 12.41
N LYS A 178 1.25 -17.35 12.05
CA LYS A 178 0.42 -18.33 12.72
C LYS A 178 0.90 -19.75 12.48
N ASP A 179 0.67 -20.63 13.46
CA ASP A 179 1.25 -21.98 13.49
C ASP A 179 0.87 -22.81 12.27
N GLU A 180 -0.38 -22.66 11.78
CA GLU A 180 -0.86 -23.34 10.59
C GLU A 180 -0.10 -22.98 9.30
N TYR A 181 0.60 -21.85 9.29
CA TYR A 181 1.39 -21.36 8.15
C TYR A 181 2.90 -21.54 8.30
N ARG A 182 3.34 -22.14 9.41
CA ARG A 182 4.78 -22.47 9.62
C ARG A 182 5.19 -23.78 8.97
N VAL A 183 4.22 -24.54 8.49
CA VAL A 183 4.46 -25.78 7.77
C VAL A 183 4.86 -25.45 6.33
N ASP A 184 5.88 -26.12 5.81
CA ASP A 184 6.36 -25.94 4.45
C ASP A 184 5.23 -26.15 3.44
N GLY A 185 5.11 -25.22 2.50
CA GLY A 185 4.08 -25.25 1.46
C GLY A 185 2.68 -24.79 1.90
N ALA A 186 2.44 -24.52 3.19
CA ALA A 186 1.12 -24.12 3.67
C ALA A 186 0.67 -22.74 3.11
N ILE A 187 1.57 -21.76 3.10
CA ILE A 187 1.30 -20.43 2.52
C ILE A 187 1.05 -20.58 1.01
N GLU A 188 1.89 -21.30 0.31
CA GLU A 188 1.78 -21.56 -1.13
C GLU A 188 0.44 -22.18 -1.49
N SER A 189 0.01 -23.19 -0.74
CA SER A 189 -1.28 -23.85 -0.94
C SER A 189 -2.44 -22.86 -0.83
N VAL A 190 -2.40 -21.99 0.19
CA VAL A 190 -3.46 -21.00 0.42
C VAL A 190 -3.46 -19.91 -0.63
N ILE A 191 -2.31 -19.36 -1.01
CA ILE A 191 -2.27 -18.29 -2.02
C ILE A 191 -2.72 -18.81 -3.40
N HIS A 192 -2.31 -20.00 -3.79
CA HIS A 192 -2.73 -20.61 -5.06
C HIS A 192 -4.24 -20.87 -5.09
N SER A 193 -4.78 -21.53 -4.05
CA SER A 193 -6.22 -21.81 -3.97
C SER A 193 -7.07 -20.54 -3.90
N SER A 194 -6.67 -19.55 -3.09
CA SER A 194 -7.40 -18.30 -2.94
C SER A 194 -7.39 -17.47 -4.22
N CYS A 195 -6.26 -17.40 -4.90
CA CYS A 195 -6.11 -16.62 -6.13
C CYS A 195 -6.62 -17.33 -7.39
N GLY A 196 -7.04 -18.60 -7.28
CA GLY A 196 -7.55 -19.39 -8.39
C GLY A 196 -6.47 -19.81 -9.39
N VAL A 197 -5.22 -19.95 -8.94
CA VAL A 197 -4.10 -20.37 -9.78
C VAL A 197 -3.71 -21.80 -9.44
N GLN A 198 -3.60 -22.64 -10.46
CA GLN A 198 -3.12 -24.00 -10.24
C GLN A 198 -1.69 -24.00 -9.70
N TYR A 199 -1.45 -24.72 -8.61
CA TYR A 199 -0.11 -24.90 -8.08
C TYR A 199 0.71 -25.82 -8.99
N ILE A 200 1.85 -25.33 -9.43
CA ILE A 200 2.87 -26.11 -10.14
C ILE A 200 4.16 -25.91 -9.35
N PRO A 201 4.74 -27.01 -8.79
CA PRO A 201 6.00 -26.91 -8.06
C PRO A 201 7.10 -26.32 -8.95
N MET A 202 7.70 -25.22 -8.49
CA MET A 202 8.82 -24.58 -9.18
C MET A 202 9.68 -23.81 -8.19
N ASP A 203 10.94 -23.61 -8.55
CA ASP A 203 11.83 -22.72 -7.82
C ASP A 203 11.47 -21.26 -8.11
N ILE A 204 11.05 -20.55 -7.07
CA ILE A 204 10.70 -19.12 -7.12
C ILE A 204 11.85 -18.19 -6.71
N SER A 205 13.02 -18.73 -6.36
CA SER A 205 14.17 -17.95 -5.88
C SER A 205 14.55 -16.83 -6.86
N ARG A 206 14.53 -17.09 -8.15
CA ARG A 206 14.79 -16.09 -9.19
C ARG A 206 13.85 -14.87 -9.16
N PHE A 207 12.62 -15.06 -8.72
CA PHE A 207 11.65 -13.97 -8.58
C PHE A 207 11.90 -13.18 -7.29
N SER A 208 12.29 -13.87 -6.22
CA SER A 208 12.74 -13.22 -4.98
C SER A 208 13.98 -12.35 -5.22
N GLU A 209 14.97 -12.87 -5.94
CA GLU A 209 16.18 -12.14 -6.33
C GLU A 209 15.85 -10.90 -7.18
N LYS A 210 14.90 -11.02 -8.12
CA LYS A 210 14.44 -9.85 -8.88
C LYS A 210 13.83 -8.76 -7.99
N ILE A 211 12.96 -9.12 -7.05
CA ILE A 211 12.38 -8.16 -6.10
C ILE A 211 13.47 -7.49 -5.27
N ILE A 212 14.42 -8.29 -4.74
CA ILE A 212 15.52 -7.78 -3.91
C ILE A 212 16.40 -6.81 -4.71
N SER A 213 16.78 -7.18 -5.93
CA SER A 213 17.66 -6.36 -6.79
C SER A 213 17.03 -5.06 -7.29
N HIS A 214 15.70 -4.95 -7.30
CA HIS A 214 14.97 -3.74 -7.72
C HIS A 214 14.61 -2.79 -6.57
N GLY A 215 15.16 -3.01 -5.37
CA GLY A 215 14.98 -2.10 -4.23
C GLY A 215 14.40 -2.76 -2.97
N GLY A 216 14.26 -4.08 -2.99
CA GLY A 216 13.86 -4.86 -1.82
C GLY A 216 12.37 -5.07 -1.68
N ILE A 217 12.02 -6.01 -0.81
CA ILE A 217 10.62 -6.46 -0.65
C ILE A 217 9.70 -5.36 -0.12
N GLN A 218 10.17 -4.48 0.76
CA GLN A 218 9.32 -3.43 1.34
C GLN A 218 8.71 -2.53 0.28
N LYS A 219 9.47 -2.24 -0.78
CA LYS A 219 8.99 -1.47 -1.93
C LYS A 219 7.89 -2.18 -2.72
N TYR A 220 7.88 -3.51 -2.73
CA TYR A 220 7.01 -4.32 -3.59
C TYR A 220 5.94 -5.11 -2.86
N ILE A 221 5.77 -4.94 -1.55
CA ILE A 221 4.61 -5.50 -0.87
C ILE A 221 3.35 -4.78 -1.33
N ARG A 222 2.34 -5.55 -1.76
CA ARG A 222 1.05 -4.98 -2.19
C ARG A 222 0.46 -4.09 -1.10
N GLY A 223 0.03 -2.87 -1.43
CA GLY A 223 -0.44 -1.87 -0.47
C GLY A 223 -1.54 -2.37 0.48
N LYS A 224 -2.50 -3.18 -0.01
CA LYS A 224 -3.51 -3.82 0.85
C LYS A 224 -2.91 -4.72 1.94
N TYR A 225 -1.74 -5.32 1.69
CA TYR A 225 -1.05 -6.15 2.69
C TYR A 225 -0.30 -5.29 3.70
N VAL A 226 0.30 -4.19 3.25
CA VAL A 226 0.90 -3.17 4.13
C VAL A 226 -0.15 -2.56 5.04
N ARG A 227 -1.33 -2.19 4.51
CA ARG A 227 -2.46 -1.71 5.30
C ARG A 227 -2.89 -2.73 6.36
N ALA A 228 -3.04 -4.00 5.98
CA ALA A 228 -3.45 -5.06 6.92
C ALA A 228 -2.45 -5.24 8.07
N PHE A 229 -1.15 -5.16 7.76
CA PHE A 229 -0.09 -5.15 8.76
C PHE A 229 -0.21 -3.96 9.69
N PHE A 230 -0.27 -2.74 9.14
CA PHE A 230 -0.33 -1.50 9.91
C PHE A 230 -1.51 -1.47 10.88
N VAL A 231 -2.70 -1.82 10.41
CA VAL A 231 -3.92 -1.85 11.25
C VAL A 231 -3.77 -2.84 12.41
N LYS A 232 -3.25 -4.03 12.15
CA LYS A 232 -3.01 -5.02 13.21
C LYS A 232 -1.95 -4.57 14.19
N PHE A 233 -0.88 -3.95 13.71
CA PHE A 233 0.17 -3.43 14.55
C PHE A 233 -0.36 -2.33 15.47
N LEU A 234 -1.02 -1.33 14.91
CA LEU A 234 -1.62 -0.23 15.68
C LEU A 234 -2.58 -0.75 16.76
N ASN A 235 -3.49 -1.67 16.40
CA ASN A 235 -4.42 -2.25 17.37
C ASN A 235 -3.68 -3.01 18.47
N SER A 236 -2.65 -3.76 18.15
CA SER A 236 -1.83 -4.46 19.12
C SER A 236 -1.14 -3.52 20.12
N ILE A 237 -0.60 -2.38 19.63
CA ILE A 237 -0.03 -1.34 20.50
C ILE A 237 -1.10 -0.76 21.42
N VAL A 238 -2.25 -0.34 20.86
CA VAL A 238 -3.34 0.27 21.64
C VAL A 238 -3.88 -0.70 22.71
N GLU A 239 -4.07 -1.96 22.36
CA GLU A 239 -4.58 -2.98 23.28
C GLU A 239 -3.61 -3.33 24.41
N SER A 240 -2.32 -3.33 24.11
CA SER A 240 -1.27 -3.78 25.02
C SER A 240 -0.39 -2.66 25.58
N LEU A 241 -0.80 -1.41 25.43
CA LEU A 241 0.01 -0.24 25.80
C LEU A 241 0.57 -0.31 27.24
N PRO A 242 -0.21 -0.68 28.29
CA PRO A 242 0.34 -0.76 29.65
C PRO A 242 1.43 -1.83 29.83
N ALA A 243 1.41 -2.87 29.01
CA ALA A 243 2.43 -3.92 29.04
C ALA A 243 3.70 -3.50 28.27
N ILE A 244 3.55 -2.69 27.25
CA ILE A 244 4.66 -2.20 26.39
C ILE A 244 5.33 -1.00 27.06
N LEU A 245 4.54 -0.07 27.59
CA LEU A 245 4.99 1.15 28.25
C LEU A 245 4.43 1.20 29.67
N PRO A 246 5.18 0.69 30.66
CA PRO A 246 4.76 0.68 32.06
C PRO A 246 4.45 2.11 32.56
N GLY A 247 3.30 2.28 33.22
CA GLY A 247 2.80 3.57 33.69
C GLY A 247 1.82 4.25 32.76
N ARG A 248 1.69 3.80 31.49
CA ARG A 248 0.66 4.27 30.56
C ARG A 248 -0.64 3.51 30.73
N SER A 249 -1.76 4.20 30.57
CA SER A 249 -3.08 3.59 30.58
C SER A 249 -3.51 3.21 29.15
N LYS A 250 -4.37 2.20 29.04
CA LYS A 250 -4.97 1.84 27.75
C LYS A 250 -5.77 3.04 27.19
N PRO A 251 -5.55 3.43 25.93
CA PRO A 251 -6.34 4.49 25.29
C PRO A 251 -7.83 4.17 25.30
N ARG A 252 -8.66 5.19 25.46
CA ARG A 252 -10.13 5.05 25.48
C ARG A 252 -10.71 4.83 24.09
N THR A 253 -9.98 5.22 23.04
CA THR A 253 -10.43 5.16 21.65
C THR A 253 -9.70 4.01 20.94
N ILE A 254 -10.44 3.03 20.43
CA ILE A 254 -9.94 2.05 19.49
C ILE A 254 -10.22 2.60 18.10
N VAL A 255 -9.18 2.79 17.32
CA VAL A 255 -9.33 3.21 15.91
C VAL A 255 -9.69 1.98 15.10
N THR A 256 -10.95 1.88 14.69
CA THR A 256 -11.37 0.88 13.70
C THR A 256 -11.23 1.47 12.31
N PHE A 257 -10.21 1.04 11.58
CA PHE A 257 -10.14 1.28 10.14
C PHE A 257 -11.14 0.34 9.47
N GLY A 258 -12.28 0.86 9.04
CA GLY A 258 -13.33 0.08 8.38
C GLY A 258 -12.79 -0.63 7.13
N GLN A 259 -13.32 -1.82 6.86
CA GLN A 259 -13.13 -2.46 5.55
C GLN A 259 -13.89 -1.59 4.53
N GLY A 260 -13.17 -0.73 3.81
CA GLY A 260 -13.73 -0.11 2.62
C GLY A 260 -13.72 1.42 2.53
N ASN A 261 -13.51 2.18 3.60
CA ASN A 261 -13.35 3.62 3.45
C ASN A 261 -12.18 4.11 4.32
N ILE A 262 -11.11 4.49 3.69
CA ILE A 262 -10.11 5.38 4.28
C ILE A 262 -10.70 6.77 4.09
N LEU A 263 -11.24 7.35 5.20
CA LEU A 263 -11.80 8.68 5.37
C LEU A 263 -12.71 9.16 4.30
#